data_271211a223374b9b79118f10f0458965
#
_entry.id   271211a223374b9b79118f10f0458965
#
_cell.length_a   1.000
_cell.length_b   1.000
_cell.length_c   1.000
_cell.angle_alpha   90.00
_cell.angle_beta   90.00
_cell.angle_gamma   90.00
#
_symmetry.space_group_name_H-M   'P 1'
#
loop_
_entity.id
_entity.type
_entity.pdbx_description
1 polymer ?
#
loop_
_entity_poly.entity_id
_entity_poly.type
_entity_poly.pdbx_seq_one_letter_code
_entity_poly.pdbx_strand_id
1 'polypeptide(L)'
;MGLNDFTFYDVINRNARCYGNQDAWFEVDDGRAFTFAEVKRRVGLLAAGLQRAGIVKGDRLGVVAKNSFEYFLIYGAAAALGAIVLPINWRLSPEEMGYNLADCEPKMIFAGSEFQEAVASVQDRFPSGVRLFSLGAGEGSFERVDELLNTGEDFIPADVAADDGFVIIHTAAVAGRPRGALLTHGNVLCIDMHFGWLCNLTPQDALLNVLPLFHVGGLFMVTSIFHAGAMNLNMSKFDAEKAYTLTVERKASVMVDFAPILSSILDEREKRGGDISALSKVLGLESPETIERYQEETGGTFFCLYGQTETSGFATFSAYKERPGSAGRMFPLAEVVLMDDRDHPVAQGEVGEITVKGPMVFKGYWNLPEDTSYAFRGGRHHTGDLGRFDEDGFLWYAGRKAEKELIKPGGENVYPAEVENAILEHPAIEETVVFGVPDPKWKEGIKAVCLLKKGERLGARELMEFVGQRIARFKKPQYVEFVDEIPRLEDGGPDRAKIKELYGGEQQAS
;
A
#
# COMPACT_ATOMS: atom_id res chain seq x y z
N MET A 1 11.46 -16.99 -26.25
CA MET A 1 10.94 -16.99 -24.86
C MET A 1 12.10 -16.74 -23.91
N GLY A 2 11.98 -15.74 -23.06
CA GLY A 2 12.94 -15.38 -22.03
C GLY A 2 12.21 -15.00 -20.73
N LEU A 3 12.97 -14.54 -19.73
CA LEU A 3 12.38 -14.01 -18.50
C LEU A 3 11.41 -12.83 -18.74
N ASN A 4 11.56 -12.13 -19.86
CA ASN A 4 10.72 -11.01 -20.25
C ASN A 4 9.35 -11.41 -20.79
N ASP A 5 9.12 -12.70 -21.05
CA ASP A 5 7.85 -13.21 -21.62
C ASP A 5 6.96 -13.86 -20.55
N PHE A 6 7.40 -13.96 -19.28
CA PHE A 6 6.63 -14.56 -18.20
C PHE A 6 5.90 -13.47 -17.40
N THR A 7 4.61 -13.70 -17.13
CA THR A 7 3.70 -12.74 -16.53
C THR A 7 2.94 -13.32 -15.33
N PHE A 8 2.20 -12.50 -14.60
CA PHE A 8 1.35 -13.00 -13.52
C PHE A 8 0.24 -13.96 -14.02
N TYR A 9 -0.24 -13.80 -15.26
CA TYR A 9 -1.18 -14.76 -15.83
C TYR A 9 -0.54 -16.14 -16.05
N ASP A 10 0.75 -16.21 -16.35
CA ASP A 10 1.48 -17.48 -16.45
C ASP A 10 1.60 -18.17 -15.09
N VAL A 11 1.75 -17.40 -14.00
CA VAL A 11 1.68 -17.93 -12.63
C VAL A 11 0.32 -18.59 -12.37
N ILE A 12 -0.78 -17.92 -12.74
CA ILE A 12 -2.14 -18.49 -12.60
C ILE A 12 -2.28 -19.79 -13.37
N ASN A 13 -1.80 -19.82 -14.63
CA ASN A 13 -1.84 -21.01 -15.46
C ASN A 13 -0.99 -22.17 -14.91
N ARG A 14 0.23 -21.84 -14.47
CA ARG A 14 1.16 -22.81 -13.85
C ARG A 14 0.54 -23.41 -12.60
N ASN A 15 0.01 -22.55 -11.69
CA ASN A 15 -0.52 -23.02 -10.42
C ASN A 15 -1.78 -23.88 -10.59
N ALA A 16 -2.66 -23.55 -11.53
CA ALA A 16 -3.80 -24.41 -11.85
C ALA A 16 -3.38 -25.81 -12.35
N ARG A 17 -2.20 -25.93 -13.01
CA ARG A 17 -1.65 -27.22 -13.44
C ARG A 17 -0.96 -27.98 -12.32
N CYS A 18 -0.19 -27.27 -11.46
CA CYS A 18 0.62 -27.89 -10.42
C CYS A 18 -0.18 -28.21 -9.16
N TYR A 19 -1.14 -27.34 -8.81
CA TYR A 19 -1.85 -27.35 -7.53
C TYR A 19 -3.38 -27.29 -7.70
N GLY A 20 -3.92 -27.67 -8.86
CA GLY A 20 -5.30 -27.41 -9.28
C GLY A 20 -6.37 -27.73 -8.25
N ASN A 21 -6.22 -28.85 -7.50
CA ASN A 21 -7.19 -29.29 -6.50
C ASN A 21 -6.92 -28.76 -5.08
N GLN A 22 -5.85 -27.97 -4.88
CA GLN A 22 -5.55 -27.35 -3.58
C GLN A 22 -6.28 -26.01 -3.46
N ASP A 23 -6.64 -25.64 -2.22
CA ASP A 23 -7.23 -24.35 -1.92
C ASP A 23 -6.19 -23.25 -2.17
N ALA A 24 -6.56 -22.26 -3.00
CA ALA A 24 -5.77 -21.08 -3.30
C ALA A 24 -6.24 -19.87 -2.50
N TRP A 25 -7.53 -19.83 -2.18
CA TRP A 25 -8.19 -18.70 -1.59
C TRP A 25 -9.32 -19.10 -0.66
N PHE A 26 -9.41 -18.47 0.49
CA PHE A 26 -10.49 -18.62 1.45
C PHE A 26 -11.01 -17.24 1.89
N GLU A 27 -12.28 -16.95 1.66
CA GLU A 27 -12.97 -15.76 2.14
C GLU A 27 -13.43 -15.96 3.58
N VAL A 28 -12.86 -15.19 4.50
CA VAL A 28 -13.13 -15.32 5.94
C VAL A 28 -14.54 -14.84 6.30
N ASP A 29 -15.06 -13.87 5.55
CA ASP A 29 -16.33 -13.24 5.90
C ASP A 29 -17.55 -14.07 5.53
N ASP A 30 -17.48 -14.91 4.49
CA ASP A 30 -18.59 -15.75 4.01
C ASP A 30 -18.27 -17.24 3.92
N GLY A 31 -17.02 -17.63 4.20
CA GLY A 31 -16.57 -19.02 4.23
C GLY A 31 -16.37 -19.67 2.86
N ARG A 32 -16.45 -18.92 1.75
CA ARG A 32 -16.18 -19.44 0.41
C ARG A 32 -14.70 -19.83 0.27
N ALA A 33 -14.47 -21.00 -0.34
CA ALA A 33 -13.14 -21.45 -0.70
C ALA A 33 -13.04 -21.67 -2.20
N PHE A 34 -11.86 -21.41 -2.77
CA PHE A 34 -11.61 -21.58 -4.20
C PHE A 34 -10.27 -22.26 -4.42
N THR A 35 -10.28 -23.33 -5.19
CA THR A 35 -9.06 -24.04 -5.62
C THR A 35 -8.31 -23.26 -6.70
N PHE A 36 -7.03 -23.60 -6.93
CA PHE A 36 -6.25 -23.00 -8.01
C PHE A 36 -6.90 -23.19 -9.39
N ALA A 37 -7.54 -24.34 -9.62
CA ALA A 37 -8.28 -24.58 -10.86
C ALA A 37 -9.50 -23.66 -10.99
N GLU A 38 -10.24 -23.44 -9.90
CA GLU A 38 -11.39 -22.54 -9.88
C GLU A 38 -10.98 -21.08 -10.04
N VAL A 39 -9.87 -20.66 -9.42
CA VAL A 39 -9.30 -19.32 -9.66
C VAL A 39 -9.02 -19.12 -11.13
N LYS A 40 -8.28 -20.03 -11.77
CA LYS A 40 -8.00 -19.95 -13.23
C LYS A 40 -9.27 -19.86 -14.06
N ARG A 41 -10.26 -20.73 -13.78
CA ARG A 41 -11.53 -20.75 -14.52
C ARG A 41 -12.28 -19.43 -14.39
N ARG A 42 -12.39 -18.91 -13.17
CA ARG A 42 -13.09 -17.63 -12.91
C ARG A 42 -12.35 -16.42 -13.49
N VAL A 43 -11.01 -16.43 -13.46
CA VAL A 43 -10.19 -15.45 -14.18
C VAL A 43 -10.47 -15.48 -15.67
N GLY A 44 -10.59 -16.69 -16.28
CA GLY A 44 -10.95 -16.86 -17.68
C GLY A 44 -12.33 -16.30 -18.02
N LEU A 45 -13.34 -16.60 -17.18
CA LEU A 45 -14.69 -16.03 -17.33
C LEU A 45 -14.70 -14.51 -17.32
N LEU A 46 -14.02 -13.90 -16.33
CA LEU A 46 -13.95 -12.44 -16.22
C LEU A 46 -13.17 -11.83 -17.40
N ALA A 47 -12.04 -12.44 -17.79
CA ALA A 47 -11.26 -11.99 -18.95
C ALA A 47 -12.09 -12.04 -20.24
N ALA A 48 -12.88 -13.10 -20.47
CA ALA A 48 -13.78 -13.21 -21.60
C ALA A 48 -14.82 -12.08 -21.60
N GLY A 49 -15.45 -11.81 -20.45
CA GLY A 49 -16.41 -10.72 -20.31
C GLY A 49 -15.80 -9.35 -20.57
N LEU A 50 -14.64 -9.09 -20.01
CA LEU A 50 -13.91 -7.82 -20.20
C LEU A 50 -13.50 -7.65 -21.69
N GLN A 51 -13.00 -8.70 -22.33
CA GLN A 51 -12.61 -8.64 -23.74
C GLN A 51 -13.82 -8.36 -24.65
N ARG A 52 -14.98 -9.03 -24.40
CA ARG A 52 -16.24 -8.74 -25.14
C ARG A 52 -16.76 -7.34 -24.87
N ALA A 53 -16.50 -6.79 -23.70
CA ALA A 53 -16.84 -5.42 -23.35
C ALA A 53 -15.85 -4.38 -23.89
N GLY A 54 -14.85 -4.81 -24.68
CA GLY A 54 -13.92 -3.94 -25.41
C GLY A 54 -12.65 -3.57 -24.64
N ILE A 55 -12.30 -4.28 -23.58
CA ILE A 55 -11.02 -4.10 -22.87
C ILE A 55 -9.89 -4.71 -23.71
N VAL A 56 -8.85 -3.93 -23.89
CA VAL A 56 -7.63 -4.31 -24.62
C VAL A 56 -6.37 -4.01 -23.79
N LYS A 57 -5.23 -4.51 -24.24
CA LYS A 57 -3.93 -4.26 -23.62
C LYS A 57 -3.68 -2.76 -23.43
N GLY A 58 -3.25 -2.39 -22.23
CA GLY A 58 -2.97 -1.00 -21.84
C GLY A 58 -4.18 -0.23 -21.30
N ASP A 59 -5.40 -0.78 -21.37
CA ASP A 59 -6.57 -0.18 -20.74
C ASP A 59 -6.49 -0.22 -19.20
N ARG A 60 -7.10 0.71 -18.53
CA ARG A 60 -7.12 0.77 -17.04
C ARG A 60 -8.47 0.33 -16.50
N LEU A 61 -8.41 -0.45 -15.42
CA LEU A 61 -9.56 -0.93 -14.65
C LEU A 61 -9.49 -0.35 -13.23
N GLY A 62 -10.34 0.61 -12.91
CA GLY A 62 -10.44 1.19 -11.58
C GLY A 62 -11.12 0.22 -10.60
N VAL A 63 -10.62 0.13 -9.37
CA VAL A 63 -11.25 -0.68 -8.31
C VAL A 63 -11.31 0.11 -7.02
N VAL A 64 -12.53 0.28 -6.47
CA VAL A 64 -12.80 0.95 -5.19
C VAL A 64 -13.54 -0.05 -4.29
N ALA A 65 -12.82 -0.89 -3.58
CA ALA A 65 -13.42 -1.96 -2.78
C ALA A 65 -12.53 -2.38 -1.61
N LYS A 66 -13.14 -3.03 -0.62
CA LYS A 66 -12.40 -3.85 0.35
C LYS A 66 -11.89 -5.11 -0.30
N ASN A 67 -10.99 -5.80 0.40
CA ASN A 67 -10.47 -7.08 -0.05
C ASN A 67 -11.59 -8.06 -0.32
N SER A 68 -11.54 -8.74 -1.47
CA SER A 68 -12.45 -9.82 -1.82
C SER A 68 -11.84 -10.71 -2.90
N PHE A 69 -12.37 -11.90 -3.06
CA PHE A 69 -12.01 -12.79 -4.15
C PHE A 69 -12.27 -12.16 -5.52
N GLU A 70 -13.38 -11.47 -5.67
CA GLU A 70 -13.75 -10.76 -6.89
C GLU A 70 -12.72 -9.67 -7.24
N TYR A 71 -12.16 -9.00 -6.22
CA TYR A 71 -11.07 -8.04 -6.43
C TYR A 71 -9.81 -8.73 -6.96
N PHE A 72 -9.44 -9.86 -6.39
CA PHE A 72 -8.30 -10.65 -6.88
C PHE A 72 -8.52 -11.17 -8.31
N LEU A 73 -9.75 -11.56 -8.66
CA LEU A 73 -10.09 -11.97 -10.03
C LEU A 73 -9.85 -10.85 -11.05
N ILE A 74 -10.09 -9.58 -10.67
CA ILE A 74 -9.82 -8.45 -11.57
C ILE A 74 -8.33 -8.36 -11.89
N TYR A 75 -7.44 -8.53 -10.90
CA TYR A 75 -6.00 -8.58 -11.14
C TYR A 75 -5.61 -9.71 -12.11
N GLY A 76 -6.19 -10.90 -11.91
CA GLY A 76 -5.95 -12.05 -12.79
C GLY A 76 -6.45 -11.84 -14.21
N ALA A 77 -7.67 -11.31 -14.37
CA ALA A 77 -8.27 -11.06 -15.69
C ALA A 77 -7.57 -9.91 -16.43
N ALA A 78 -7.18 -8.85 -15.70
CA ALA A 78 -6.36 -7.77 -16.24
C ALA A 78 -5.01 -8.31 -16.74
N ALA A 79 -4.35 -9.17 -15.96
CA ALA A 79 -3.10 -9.81 -16.36
C ALA A 79 -3.22 -10.63 -17.63
N ALA A 80 -4.34 -11.34 -17.81
CA ALA A 80 -4.61 -12.14 -19.02
C ALA A 80 -4.81 -11.29 -20.29
N LEU A 81 -5.30 -10.06 -20.13
CA LEU A 81 -5.60 -9.14 -21.22
C LEU A 81 -4.55 -8.03 -21.39
N GLY A 82 -3.54 -7.96 -20.53
CA GLY A 82 -2.57 -6.86 -20.50
C GLY A 82 -3.19 -5.51 -20.10
N ALA A 83 -4.35 -5.54 -19.44
CA ALA A 83 -4.93 -4.34 -18.82
C ALA A 83 -4.25 -4.02 -17.50
N ILE A 84 -4.34 -2.78 -17.06
CA ILE A 84 -3.66 -2.28 -15.85
C ILE A 84 -4.72 -2.02 -14.78
N VAL A 85 -4.55 -2.61 -13.61
CA VAL A 85 -5.46 -2.34 -12.48
C VAL A 85 -5.07 -1.03 -11.81
N LEU A 86 -6.08 -0.22 -11.50
CA LEU A 86 -5.97 1.03 -10.76
C LEU A 86 -6.70 0.87 -9.42
N PRO A 87 -6.03 0.33 -8.40
CA PRO A 87 -6.63 0.12 -7.10
C PRO A 87 -6.67 1.45 -6.33
N ILE A 88 -7.86 1.82 -5.85
CA ILE A 88 -8.08 3.07 -5.12
C ILE A 88 -8.23 2.77 -3.62
N ASN A 89 -7.53 3.52 -2.81
CA ASN A 89 -7.75 3.49 -1.36
C ASN A 89 -9.17 3.97 -1.05
N TRP A 90 -10.02 3.07 -0.60
CA TRP A 90 -11.42 3.35 -0.29
C TRP A 90 -11.64 4.24 0.94
N ARG A 91 -10.56 4.56 1.69
CA ARG A 91 -10.60 5.50 2.82
C ARG A 91 -10.47 6.96 2.40
N LEU A 92 -10.11 7.20 1.14
CA LEU A 92 -10.02 8.55 0.57
C LEU A 92 -11.38 9.24 0.56
N SER A 93 -11.39 10.56 0.53
CA SER A 93 -12.61 11.32 0.25
C SER A 93 -13.06 11.08 -1.20
N PRO A 94 -14.35 11.31 -1.54
CA PRO A 94 -14.82 11.20 -2.92
C PRO A 94 -14.01 12.05 -3.90
N GLU A 95 -13.62 13.25 -3.50
CA GLU A 95 -12.78 14.18 -4.28
C GLU A 95 -11.42 13.56 -4.63
N GLU A 96 -10.73 12.99 -3.65
CA GLU A 96 -9.44 12.34 -3.82
C GLU A 96 -9.56 11.06 -4.66
N MET A 97 -10.63 10.27 -4.46
CA MET A 97 -10.94 9.10 -5.30
C MET A 97 -11.15 9.52 -6.75
N GLY A 98 -11.94 10.58 -6.97
CA GLY A 98 -12.23 11.15 -8.29
C GLY A 98 -10.97 11.64 -8.99
N TYR A 99 -10.05 12.27 -8.25
CA TYR A 99 -8.76 12.69 -8.80
C TYR A 99 -7.92 11.47 -9.26
N ASN A 100 -7.73 10.46 -8.39
CA ASN A 100 -6.92 9.30 -8.73
C ASN A 100 -7.51 8.49 -9.90
N LEU A 101 -8.84 8.38 -9.97
CA LEU A 101 -9.53 7.72 -11.08
C LEU A 101 -9.37 8.52 -12.39
N ALA A 102 -9.60 9.83 -12.35
CA ALA A 102 -9.50 10.68 -13.54
C ALA A 102 -8.06 10.74 -14.09
N ASP A 103 -7.04 10.75 -13.23
CA ASP A 103 -5.62 10.78 -13.62
C ASP A 103 -5.21 9.63 -14.55
N CYS A 104 -5.83 8.46 -14.37
CA CYS A 104 -5.52 7.27 -15.16
C CYS A 104 -6.55 6.93 -16.23
N GLU A 105 -7.65 7.67 -16.35
CA GLU A 105 -8.67 7.48 -17.38
C GLU A 105 -9.12 6.01 -17.54
N PRO A 106 -9.68 5.36 -16.50
CA PRO A 106 -10.10 3.97 -16.58
C PRO A 106 -11.27 3.80 -17.54
N LYS A 107 -11.33 2.68 -18.26
CA LYS A 107 -12.48 2.32 -19.10
C LYS A 107 -13.63 1.72 -18.32
N MET A 108 -13.29 1.04 -17.22
CA MET A 108 -14.27 0.47 -16.30
C MET A 108 -13.86 0.76 -14.86
N ILE A 109 -14.86 0.95 -14.00
CA ILE A 109 -14.65 1.10 -12.55
C ILE A 109 -15.53 0.07 -11.85
N PHE A 110 -14.89 -0.69 -10.96
CA PHE A 110 -15.52 -1.69 -10.10
C PHE A 110 -15.60 -1.13 -8.67
N ALA A 111 -16.80 -1.03 -8.12
CA ALA A 111 -17.00 -0.53 -6.78
C ALA A 111 -17.70 -1.54 -5.88
N GLY A 112 -17.21 -1.71 -4.65
CA GLY A 112 -17.95 -2.38 -3.59
C GLY A 112 -19.24 -1.63 -3.29
N SER A 113 -20.29 -2.32 -2.86
CA SER A 113 -21.62 -1.73 -2.64
C SER A 113 -21.59 -0.48 -1.77
N GLU A 114 -20.76 -0.48 -0.72
CA GLU A 114 -20.61 0.65 0.20
C GLU A 114 -19.89 1.87 -0.37
N PHE A 115 -19.24 1.76 -1.55
CA PHE A 115 -18.48 2.84 -2.18
C PHE A 115 -19.13 3.38 -3.46
N GLN A 116 -20.23 2.79 -3.91
CA GLN A 116 -20.91 3.18 -5.15
C GLN A 116 -21.39 4.64 -5.12
N GLU A 117 -21.95 5.09 -3.99
CA GLU A 117 -22.39 6.49 -3.84
C GLU A 117 -21.21 7.46 -3.95
N ALA A 118 -20.09 7.15 -3.32
CA ALA A 118 -18.88 7.97 -3.39
C ALA A 118 -18.32 8.05 -4.82
N VAL A 119 -18.28 6.93 -5.54
CA VAL A 119 -17.83 6.88 -6.94
C VAL A 119 -18.81 7.63 -7.85
N ALA A 120 -20.12 7.44 -7.67
CA ALA A 120 -21.14 8.13 -8.45
C ALA A 120 -21.12 9.66 -8.25
N SER A 121 -20.81 10.13 -7.04
CA SER A 121 -20.76 11.56 -6.72
C SER A 121 -19.68 12.34 -7.48
N VAL A 122 -18.68 11.64 -8.05
CA VAL A 122 -17.56 12.23 -8.81
C VAL A 122 -17.51 11.76 -10.26
N GLN A 123 -18.60 11.17 -10.73
CA GLN A 123 -18.71 10.57 -12.08
C GLN A 123 -18.50 11.59 -13.22
N ASP A 124 -18.80 12.84 -12.99
CA ASP A 124 -18.58 13.96 -13.94
C ASP A 124 -17.09 14.20 -14.27
N ARG A 125 -16.19 13.69 -13.44
CA ARG A 125 -14.73 13.78 -13.65
C ARG A 125 -14.20 12.68 -14.57
N PHE A 126 -14.98 11.65 -14.85
CA PHE A 126 -14.51 10.51 -15.63
C PHE A 126 -14.65 10.77 -17.14
N PRO A 127 -13.82 10.14 -17.98
CA PRO A 127 -13.99 10.17 -19.40
C PRO A 127 -15.41 9.70 -19.82
N SER A 128 -15.91 10.21 -20.92
CA SER A 128 -17.21 9.76 -21.46
C SER A 128 -17.14 8.28 -21.81
N GLY A 129 -18.18 7.53 -21.43
CA GLY A 129 -18.29 6.09 -21.75
C GLY A 129 -17.64 5.16 -20.73
N VAL A 130 -17.16 5.66 -19.59
CA VAL A 130 -16.73 4.78 -18.47
C VAL A 130 -17.92 3.97 -17.96
N ARG A 131 -17.75 2.65 -17.89
CA ARG A 131 -18.76 1.75 -17.35
C ARG A 131 -18.49 1.49 -15.86
N LEU A 132 -19.56 1.50 -15.07
CA LEU A 132 -19.50 1.32 -13.61
C LEU A 132 -20.08 -0.03 -13.22
N PHE A 133 -19.32 -0.86 -12.50
CA PHE A 133 -19.71 -2.19 -12.07
C PHE A 133 -19.75 -2.32 -10.55
N SER A 134 -20.76 -3.03 -10.05
CA SER A 134 -20.87 -3.44 -8.66
C SER A 134 -20.08 -4.71 -8.39
N LEU A 135 -19.20 -4.69 -7.39
CA LEU A 135 -18.60 -5.90 -6.80
C LEU A 135 -19.49 -6.38 -5.66
N GLY A 136 -20.16 -7.51 -5.87
CA GLY A 136 -21.12 -8.10 -4.94
C GLY A 136 -22.57 -7.78 -5.28
N ALA A 137 -23.49 -8.14 -4.34
CA ALA A 137 -24.91 -7.90 -4.50
C ALA A 137 -25.20 -6.40 -4.27
N GLY A 138 -25.20 -5.60 -5.31
CA GLY A 138 -25.51 -4.18 -5.23
C GLY A 138 -26.92 -3.87 -5.73
N GLU A 139 -27.65 -3.02 -5.02
CA GLU A 139 -28.80 -2.29 -5.54
C GLU A 139 -28.28 -0.92 -6.00
N GLY A 140 -28.45 -0.55 -7.26
CA GLY A 140 -28.00 0.76 -7.74
C GLY A 140 -27.93 0.87 -9.24
N SER A 141 -27.39 1.99 -9.73
CA SER A 141 -27.20 2.27 -11.17
C SER A 141 -26.00 1.56 -11.80
N PHE A 142 -25.23 0.80 -11.02
CA PHE A 142 -24.04 0.10 -11.49
C PHE A 142 -24.43 -1.24 -12.11
N GLU A 143 -23.80 -1.58 -13.22
CA GLU A 143 -23.91 -2.90 -13.84
C GLU A 143 -23.36 -3.98 -12.86
N ARG A 144 -23.85 -5.20 -12.95
CA ARG A 144 -23.36 -6.27 -12.07
C ARG A 144 -22.12 -6.93 -12.70
N VAL A 145 -21.10 -7.16 -11.89
CA VAL A 145 -19.92 -7.93 -12.33
C VAL A 145 -20.30 -9.34 -12.82
N ASP A 146 -21.37 -9.92 -12.28
CA ASP A 146 -21.91 -11.21 -12.72
C ASP A 146 -22.26 -11.23 -14.22
N GLU A 147 -22.63 -10.11 -14.80
CA GLU A 147 -22.92 -10.00 -16.24
C GLU A 147 -21.67 -10.26 -17.09
N LEU A 148 -20.50 -9.83 -16.60
CA LEU A 148 -19.22 -10.14 -17.24
C LEU A 148 -18.84 -11.62 -17.07
N LEU A 149 -19.13 -12.22 -15.93
CA LEU A 149 -18.82 -13.62 -15.62
C LEU A 149 -19.70 -14.61 -16.39
N ASN A 150 -20.89 -14.21 -16.84
CA ASN A 150 -21.85 -15.08 -17.53
C ASN A 150 -21.69 -15.10 -19.05
N THR A 151 -20.61 -14.57 -19.60
CA THR A 151 -20.40 -14.45 -21.04
C THR A 151 -19.73 -15.67 -21.70
N GLY A 152 -19.34 -16.69 -20.93
CA GLY A 152 -18.59 -17.88 -21.39
C GLY A 152 -17.09 -17.72 -21.20
N GLU A 153 -16.34 -18.82 -21.37
CA GLU A 153 -14.91 -18.89 -21.02
C GLU A 153 -13.96 -18.57 -22.18
N ASP A 154 -14.49 -18.45 -23.42
CA ASP A 154 -13.67 -18.23 -24.60
C ASP A 154 -13.14 -16.80 -24.68
N PHE A 155 -11.85 -16.64 -24.56
CA PHE A 155 -11.13 -15.39 -24.81
C PHE A 155 -9.73 -15.68 -25.38
N ILE A 156 -9.14 -14.68 -25.99
CA ILE A 156 -7.78 -14.75 -26.49
C ILE A 156 -6.89 -13.95 -25.55
N PRO A 157 -5.99 -14.61 -24.79
CA PRO A 157 -5.01 -13.89 -23.97
C PRO A 157 -4.21 -12.92 -24.83
N ALA A 158 -3.95 -11.74 -24.31
CA ALA A 158 -3.10 -10.75 -24.97
C ALA A 158 -1.64 -11.20 -24.97
N ASP A 159 -0.86 -10.69 -25.92
CA ASP A 159 0.60 -10.82 -25.91
C ASP A 159 1.18 -9.79 -24.91
N VAL A 160 1.45 -10.26 -23.68
CA VAL A 160 1.90 -9.45 -22.55
C VAL A 160 3.33 -9.81 -22.18
N ALA A 161 4.18 -8.81 -22.05
CA ALA A 161 5.57 -8.95 -21.61
C ALA A 161 5.73 -8.58 -20.14
N ALA A 162 6.85 -8.98 -19.54
CA ALA A 162 7.15 -8.70 -18.13
C ALA A 162 7.29 -7.19 -17.83
N ASP A 163 7.63 -6.37 -18.82
CA ASP A 163 7.75 -4.91 -18.68
C ASP A 163 6.44 -4.15 -18.98
N ASP A 164 5.36 -4.85 -19.35
CA ASP A 164 4.04 -4.25 -19.44
C ASP A 164 3.49 -3.92 -18.05
N GLY A 165 2.66 -2.88 -17.98
CA GLY A 165 2.04 -2.44 -16.73
C GLY A 165 1.07 -3.49 -16.17
N PHE A 166 1.16 -3.72 -14.86
CA PHE A 166 0.26 -4.58 -14.11
C PHE A 166 -0.68 -3.79 -13.21
N VAL A 167 -0.12 -2.81 -12.50
CA VAL A 167 -0.87 -1.99 -11.54
C VAL A 167 -0.32 -0.58 -11.47
N ILE A 168 -1.22 0.41 -11.29
CA ILE A 168 -0.85 1.79 -10.96
C ILE A 168 -1.33 2.07 -9.54
N ILE A 169 -0.40 2.23 -8.60
CA ILE A 169 -0.72 2.56 -7.20
C ILE A 169 -0.39 4.03 -6.96
N HIS A 170 -1.42 4.81 -6.60
CA HIS A 170 -1.19 6.21 -6.24
C HIS A 170 -0.50 6.28 -4.88
N THR A 171 0.65 6.94 -4.89
CA THR A 171 1.39 7.30 -3.69
C THR A 171 1.08 8.75 -3.36
N ALA A 172 1.09 9.06 -2.08
CA ALA A 172 0.87 10.40 -1.63
C ALA A 172 2.01 11.31 -2.12
N ALA A 173 1.69 12.56 -2.42
CA ALA A 173 2.53 13.45 -3.22
C ALA A 173 3.57 14.21 -2.40
N VAL A 174 4.73 14.35 -2.98
CA VAL A 174 5.58 15.52 -2.78
C VAL A 174 4.90 16.69 -3.47
N ALA A 175 4.67 17.80 -2.78
CA ALA A 175 3.96 18.98 -3.30
C ALA A 175 2.43 18.85 -3.57
N GLY A 176 1.71 17.99 -2.84
CA GLY A 176 0.24 18.11 -2.72
C GLY A 176 -0.60 17.40 -3.78
N ARG A 177 -0.02 16.62 -4.71
CA ARG A 177 -0.78 15.80 -5.66
C ARG A 177 -0.30 14.35 -5.64
N PRO A 178 -1.22 13.36 -5.49
CA PRO A 178 -0.86 11.95 -5.61
C PRO A 178 -0.27 11.62 -6.98
N ARG A 179 0.72 10.72 -7.02
CA ARG A 179 1.35 10.26 -8.25
C ARG A 179 1.14 8.76 -8.42
N GLY A 180 0.68 8.35 -9.58
CA GLY A 180 0.48 6.95 -9.90
C GLY A 180 1.80 6.23 -10.20
N ALA A 181 2.30 5.40 -9.30
CA ALA A 181 3.46 4.55 -9.55
C ALA A 181 3.06 3.35 -10.41
N LEU A 182 3.60 3.26 -11.62
CA LEU A 182 3.37 2.14 -12.54
C LEU A 182 4.30 0.98 -12.24
N LEU A 183 3.72 -0.12 -11.78
CA LEU A 183 4.41 -1.38 -11.51
C LEU A 183 4.09 -2.40 -12.60
N THR A 184 5.12 -3.14 -13.04
CA THR A 184 5.02 -4.10 -14.16
C THR A 184 4.81 -5.53 -13.67
N HIS A 185 4.48 -6.44 -14.58
CA HIS A 185 4.48 -7.88 -14.29
C HIS A 185 5.84 -8.36 -13.78
N GLY A 186 6.94 -7.85 -14.34
CA GLY A 186 8.29 -8.18 -13.91
C GLY A 186 8.60 -7.73 -12.48
N ASN A 187 8.08 -6.58 -12.07
CA ASN A 187 8.21 -6.11 -10.69
C ASN A 187 7.54 -7.10 -9.71
N VAL A 188 6.29 -7.50 -10.00
CA VAL A 188 5.55 -8.49 -9.19
C VAL A 188 6.31 -9.80 -9.09
N LEU A 189 6.71 -10.37 -10.24
CA LEU A 189 7.43 -11.65 -10.26
C LEU A 189 8.76 -11.58 -9.52
N CYS A 190 9.47 -10.46 -9.62
CA CYS A 190 10.72 -10.24 -8.89
C CYS A 190 10.50 -10.30 -7.37
N ILE A 191 9.49 -9.61 -6.85
CA ILE A 191 9.17 -9.62 -5.43
C ILE A 191 8.66 -11.00 -4.99
N ASP A 192 7.78 -11.64 -5.76
CA ASP A 192 7.28 -12.97 -5.47
C ASP A 192 8.43 -13.98 -5.29
N MET A 193 9.42 -13.94 -6.17
CA MET A 193 10.58 -14.83 -6.12
C MET A 193 11.51 -14.52 -4.94
N HIS A 194 11.77 -13.23 -4.67
CA HIS A 194 12.57 -12.82 -3.51
C HIS A 194 11.92 -13.27 -2.21
N PHE A 195 10.63 -13.00 -2.08
CA PHE A 195 9.89 -13.33 -0.87
C PHE A 195 9.78 -14.85 -0.70
N GLY A 196 9.46 -15.57 -1.78
CA GLY A 196 9.44 -17.02 -1.80
C GLY A 196 10.74 -17.63 -1.32
N TRP A 197 11.87 -17.10 -1.77
CA TRP A 197 13.20 -17.59 -1.39
C TRP A 197 13.60 -17.18 0.03
N LEU A 198 13.44 -15.90 0.40
CA LEU A 198 13.88 -15.37 1.70
C LEU A 198 13.07 -15.93 2.88
N CYS A 199 11.77 -16.14 2.68
CA CYS A 199 10.88 -16.71 3.69
C CYS A 199 10.71 -18.23 3.54
N ASN A 200 11.40 -18.87 2.58
CA ASN A 200 11.23 -20.29 2.28
C ASN A 200 9.74 -20.69 2.18
N LEU A 201 9.01 -19.96 1.31
CA LEU A 201 7.58 -20.22 1.10
C LEU A 201 7.35 -21.53 0.38
N THR A 202 6.35 -22.27 0.82
CA THR A 202 5.97 -23.59 0.32
C THR A 202 4.46 -23.65 0.08
N PRO A 203 3.96 -24.64 -0.69
CA PRO A 203 2.52 -24.83 -0.87
C PRO A 203 1.74 -25.16 0.42
N GLN A 204 2.43 -25.46 1.52
CA GLN A 204 1.83 -25.71 2.84
C GLN A 204 1.60 -24.44 3.65
N ASP A 205 2.15 -23.32 3.21
CA ASP A 205 1.95 -22.04 3.88
C ASP A 205 0.52 -21.47 3.63
N ALA A 206 0.08 -20.65 4.56
CA ALA A 206 -1.18 -19.92 4.45
C ALA A 206 -0.96 -18.47 4.92
N LEU A 207 -1.25 -17.50 4.04
CA LEU A 207 -1.19 -16.09 4.39
C LEU A 207 -2.46 -15.67 5.12
N LEU A 208 -2.32 -15.11 6.29
CA LEU A 208 -3.35 -14.30 6.91
C LEU A 208 -3.34 -12.90 6.24
N ASN A 209 -4.17 -12.72 5.21
CA ASN A 209 -4.23 -11.46 4.49
C ASN A 209 -5.15 -10.46 5.18
N VAL A 210 -4.54 -9.54 5.92
CA VAL A 210 -5.22 -8.46 6.66
C VAL A 210 -4.95 -7.08 6.07
N LEU A 211 -4.00 -6.98 5.14
CA LEU A 211 -3.65 -5.72 4.47
C LEU A 211 -4.47 -5.51 3.20
N PRO A 212 -4.77 -4.23 2.86
CA PRO A 212 -5.56 -3.93 1.69
C PRO A 212 -4.89 -4.31 0.37
N LEU A 213 -5.67 -4.86 -0.57
CA LEU A 213 -5.23 -5.19 -1.94
C LEU A 213 -4.95 -3.95 -2.80
N PHE A 214 -5.37 -2.76 -2.38
CA PHE A 214 -5.00 -1.51 -3.05
C PHE A 214 -3.60 -1.01 -2.66
N HIS A 215 -2.97 -1.62 -1.67
CA HIS A 215 -1.65 -1.24 -1.19
C HIS A 215 -0.63 -2.30 -1.62
N VAL A 216 0.58 -1.85 -1.99
CA VAL A 216 1.66 -2.74 -2.44
C VAL A 216 1.96 -3.87 -1.44
N GLY A 217 1.94 -3.57 -0.14
CA GLY A 217 2.20 -4.57 0.92
C GLY A 217 1.15 -5.68 0.98
N GLY A 218 -0.14 -5.36 0.75
CA GLY A 218 -1.21 -6.38 0.68
C GLY A 218 -1.18 -7.14 -0.64
N LEU A 219 -1.14 -6.43 -1.76
CA LEU A 219 -1.19 -7.04 -3.09
C LEU A 219 -0.03 -8.00 -3.34
N PHE A 220 1.22 -7.56 -3.12
CA PHE A 220 2.37 -8.38 -3.47
C PHE A 220 2.63 -9.53 -2.50
N MET A 221 2.09 -9.43 -1.28
CA MET A 221 2.06 -10.59 -0.39
C MET A 221 1.09 -11.66 -0.90
N VAL A 222 -0.11 -11.23 -1.31
CA VAL A 222 -1.10 -12.14 -1.90
C VAL A 222 -0.56 -12.81 -3.17
N THR A 223 0.10 -12.07 -4.06
CA THR A 223 0.69 -12.65 -5.27
C THR A 223 1.86 -13.58 -4.95
N SER A 224 2.71 -13.25 -3.99
CA SER A 224 3.85 -14.09 -3.57
C SER A 224 3.39 -15.44 -2.99
N ILE A 225 2.39 -15.41 -2.12
CA ILE A 225 1.78 -16.62 -1.54
C ILE A 225 1.10 -17.44 -2.64
N PHE A 226 0.32 -16.78 -3.50
CA PHE A 226 -0.30 -17.45 -4.64
C PHE A 226 0.75 -18.07 -5.56
N HIS A 227 1.85 -17.36 -5.87
CA HIS A 227 2.94 -17.86 -6.71
C HIS A 227 3.63 -19.10 -6.12
N ALA A 228 3.80 -19.14 -4.79
CA ALA A 228 4.34 -20.32 -4.08
C ALA A 228 3.42 -21.55 -4.12
N GLY A 229 2.16 -21.41 -4.58
CA GLY A 229 1.15 -22.46 -4.54
C GLY A 229 0.49 -22.61 -3.17
N ALA A 230 0.58 -21.59 -2.33
CA ALA A 230 0.05 -21.53 -0.98
C ALA A 230 -1.31 -20.80 -0.93
N MET A 231 -2.03 -20.94 0.19
CA MET A 231 -3.39 -20.42 0.35
C MET A 231 -3.42 -18.99 0.90
N ASN A 232 -4.31 -18.16 0.37
CA ASN A 232 -4.66 -16.85 0.92
C ASN A 232 -5.91 -16.95 1.80
N LEU A 233 -5.81 -16.63 3.09
CA LEU A 233 -6.92 -16.46 4.02
C LEU A 233 -7.29 -14.97 4.03
N ASN A 234 -8.26 -14.58 3.23
CA ASN A 234 -8.56 -13.19 2.96
C ASN A 234 -9.61 -12.62 3.92
N MET A 235 -9.26 -11.52 4.56
CA MET A 235 -10.19 -10.71 5.37
C MET A 235 -10.49 -9.40 4.68
N SER A 236 -11.76 -9.01 4.59
CA SER A 236 -12.15 -7.71 4.02
C SER A 236 -11.72 -6.55 4.92
N LYS A 237 -11.67 -6.79 6.23
CA LYS A 237 -11.23 -5.87 7.27
C LYS A 237 -10.60 -6.68 8.42
N PHE A 238 -9.53 -6.15 9.01
CA PHE A 238 -8.91 -6.76 10.19
C PHE A 238 -9.89 -6.88 11.36
N ASP A 239 -9.93 -8.07 11.95
CA ASP A 239 -10.63 -8.43 13.17
C ASP A 239 -9.74 -9.38 13.96
N ALA A 240 -9.33 -8.98 15.16
CA ALA A 240 -8.32 -9.71 15.95
C ALA A 240 -8.80 -11.10 16.36
N GLU A 241 -10.07 -11.26 16.72
CA GLU A 241 -10.67 -12.54 17.13
C GLU A 241 -10.67 -13.53 15.95
N LYS A 242 -11.15 -13.09 14.77
CA LYS A 242 -11.14 -13.90 13.55
C LYS A 242 -9.71 -14.24 13.13
N ALA A 243 -8.79 -13.27 13.17
CA ALA A 243 -7.37 -13.47 12.83
C ALA A 243 -6.72 -14.52 13.72
N TYR A 244 -6.93 -14.42 15.04
CA TYR A 244 -6.51 -15.43 16.00
C TYR A 244 -7.13 -16.81 15.68
N THR A 245 -8.43 -16.88 15.45
CA THR A 245 -9.15 -18.13 15.13
C THR A 245 -8.57 -18.82 13.89
N LEU A 246 -8.30 -18.05 12.83
CA LEU A 246 -7.67 -18.57 11.61
C LEU A 246 -6.26 -19.10 11.84
N THR A 247 -5.49 -18.43 12.71
CA THR A 247 -4.15 -18.91 13.08
C THR A 247 -4.21 -20.25 13.78
N VAL A 248 -5.19 -20.45 14.68
CA VAL A 248 -5.37 -21.71 15.40
C VAL A 248 -5.98 -22.79 14.50
N GLU A 249 -7.08 -22.51 13.79
CA GLU A 249 -7.87 -23.50 13.08
C GLU A 249 -7.40 -23.78 11.66
N ARG A 250 -7.00 -22.72 10.92
CA ARG A 250 -6.54 -22.81 9.53
C ARG A 250 -5.03 -22.81 9.40
N LYS A 251 -4.31 -22.76 10.53
CA LYS A 251 -2.83 -22.81 10.58
C LYS A 251 -2.19 -21.72 9.71
N ALA A 252 -2.73 -20.48 9.77
CA ALA A 252 -2.10 -19.34 9.12
C ALA A 252 -0.62 -19.28 9.54
N SER A 253 0.30 -19.28 8.57
CA SER A 253 1.73 -19.39 8.82
C SER A 253 2.52 -18.12 8.46
N VAL A 254 1.93 -17.25 7.66
CA VAL A 254 2.54 -16.01 7.16
C VAL A 254 1.61 -14.84 7.41
N MET A 255 2.15 -13.70 7.81
CA MET A 255 1.40 -12.44 7.96
C MET A 255 2.31 -11.25 7.69
N VAL A 256 1.74 -10.19 7.10
CA VAL A 256 2.37 -8.86 7.12
C VAL A 256 1.75 -8.05 8.25
N ASP A 257 2.61 -7.42 9.02
CA ASP A 257 2.24 -6.69 10.22
C ASP A 257 2.55 -5.20 10.14
N PHE A 258 1.57 -4.42 10.56
CA PHE A 258 1.73 -3.03 10.97
C PHE A 258 1.00 -2.87 12.30
N ALA A 259 1.74 -2.40 13.30
CA ALA A 259 1.17 -2.21 14.62
C ALA A 259 -0.21 -1.48 14.57
N PRO A 260 -1.22 -1.95 15.31
CA PRO A 260 -1.17 -2.96 16.39
C PRO A 260 -1.72 -4.35 15.99
N ILE A 261 -1.57 -4.82 14.75
CA ILE A 261 -2.20 -6.06 14.25
C ILE A 261 -1.68 -7.28 15.02
N LEU A 262 -0.35 -7.45 15.06
CA LEU A 262 0.26 -8.61 15.72
C LEU A 262 -0.01 -8.63 17.22
N SER A 263 0.17 -7.49 17.91
CA SER A 263 -0.11 -7.39 19.34
C SER A 263 -1.55 -7.76 19.67
N SER A 264 -2.52 -7.34 18.83
CA SER A 264 -3.94 -7.68 19.02
C SER A 264 -4.21 -9.18 18.90
N ILE A 265 -3.50 -9.90 18.01
CA ILE A 265 -3.63 -11.36 17.87
C ILE A 265 -3.02 -12.07 19.10
N LEU A 266 -1.87 -11.60 19.57
CA LEU A 266 -1.24 -12.13 20.79
C LEU A 266 -2.12 -11.92 22.02
N ASP A 267 -2.79 -10.78 22.13
CA ASP A 267 -3.73 -10.50 23.22
C ASP A 267 -4.97 -11.42 23.18
N GLU A 268 -5.47 -11.77 21.99
CA GLU A 268 -6.53 -12.76 21.86
C GLU A 268 -6.06 -14.17 22.27
N ARG A 269 -4.84 -14.52 21.93
CA ARG A 269 -4.22 -15.80 22.39
C ARG A 269 -4.06 -15.83 23.91
N GLU A 270 -3.65 -14.75 24.56
CA GLU A 270 -3.54 -14.68 26.01
C GLU A 270 -4.91 -14.88 26.69
N LYS A 271 -5.97 -14.29 26.14
CA LYS A 271 -7.36 -14.43 26.67
C LYS A 271 -7.94 -15.84 26.50
N ARG A 272 -7.64 -16.49 25.38
CA ARG A 272 -8.33 -17.73 24.95
C ARG A 272 -7.50 -18.99 25.08
N GLY A 273 -6.19 -18.87 25.24
CA GLY A 273 -5.24 -19.98 25.12
C GLY A 273 -5.08 -20.42 23.66
N GLY A 274 -4.67 -21.64 23.44
CA GLY A 274 -4.52 -22.23 22.12
C GLY A 274 -3.13 -22.09 21.52
N ASP A 275 -2.87 -22.89 20.49
CA ASP A 275 -1.58 -22.99 19.82
C ASP A 275 -1.58 -22.13 18.55
N ILE A 276 -0.78 -21.07 18.55
CA ILE A 276 -0.54 -20.18 17.39
C ILE A 276 0.84 -20.37 16.78
N SER A 277 1.58 -21.43 17.14
CA SER A 277 2.93 -21.72 16.63
C SER A 277 2.98 -21.92 15.10
N ALA A 278 1.83 -22.16 14.47
CA ALA A 278 1.72 -22.18 13.02
C ALA A 278 2.14 -20.84 12.39
N LEU A 279 1.89 -19.67 13.06
CA LEU A 279 2.29 -18.36 12.60
C LEU A 279 3.81 -18.20 12.72
N SER A 280 4.52 -18.79 11.77
CA SER A 280 5.98 -18.94 11.81
C SER A 280 6.75 -17.80 11.13
N LYS A 281 6.07 -16.99 10.30
CA LYS A 281 6.69 -15.93 9.48
C LYS A 281 5.84 -14.66 9.58
N VAL A 282 6.31 -13.68 10.31
CA VAL A 282 5.71 -12.35 10.38
C VAL A 282 6.71 -11.32 9.88
N LEU A 283 6.28 -10.37 9.08
CA LEU A 283 7.14 -9.34 8.51
C LEU A 283 6.45 -7.99 8.56
N GLY A 284 7.20 -6.96 8.84
CA GLY A 284 6.64 -5.61 8.94
C GLY A 284 7.33 -4.69 9.93
N LEU A 285 6.53 -3.87 10.59
CA LEU A 285 6.97 -2.86 11.54
C LEU A 285 6.19 -2.99 12.85
N GLU A 286 6.89 -3.38 13.92
CA GLU A 286 6.30 -3.51 15.24
C GLU A 286 7.28 -3.08 16.34
N SER A 287 6.81 -2.95 17.58
CA SER A 287 7.66 -2.64 18.72
C SER A 287 8.57 -3.83 19.07
N PRO A 288 9.78 -3.59 19.59
CA PRO A 288 10.66 -4.66 20.04
C PRO A 288 9.98 -5.63 21.02
N GLU A 289 9.20 -5.11 21.95
CA GLU A 289 8.50 -5.91 22.97
C GLU A 289 7.48 -6.87 22.34
N THR A 290 6.72 -6.40 21.33
CA THR A 290 5.75 -7.26 20.61
C THR A 290 6.46 -8.30 19.76
N ILE A 291 7.58 -7.93 19.11
CA ILE A 291 8.39 -8.86 18.32
C ILE A 291 8.96 -9.96 19.21
N GLU A 292 9.54 -9.62 20.35
CA GLU A 292 10.10 -10.58 21.29
C GLU A 292 9.01 -11.50 21.84
N ARG A 293 7.88 -10.95 22.28
CA ARG A 293 6.70 -11.71 22.72
C ARG A 293 6.24 -12.70 21.65
N TYR A 294 6.10 -12.26 20.40
CA TYR A 294 5.72 -13.13 19.29
C TYR A 294 6.70 -14.31 19.12
N GLN A 295 7.99 -14.00 19.11
CA GLN A 295 9.01 -15.03 18.91
C GLN A 295 9.09 -16.03 20.08
N GLU A 296 8.86 -15.57 21.31
CA GLU A 296 8.80 -16.44 22.50
C GLU A 296 7.56 -17.33 22.50
N GLU A 297 6.39 -16.77 22.14
CA GLU A 297 5.12 -17.48 22.18
C GLU A 297 4.94 -18.48 21.02
N THR A 298 5.55 -18.22 19.86
CA THR A 298 5.34 -19.03 18.64
C THR A 298 6.57 -19.81 18.19
N GLY A 299 7.77 -19.39 18.58
CA GLY A 299 9.01 -19.85 17.97
C GLY A 299 9.24 -19.34 16.54
N GLY A 300 8.35 -18.48 16.03
CA GLY A 300 8.40 -17.93 14.69
C GLY A 300 9.52 -16.91 14.47
N THR A 301 9.67 -16.47 13.25
CA THR A 301 10.64 -15.46 12.86
C THR A 301 9.92 -14.17 12.46
N PHE A 302 10.28 -13.05 13.10
CA PHE A 302 9.89 -11.73 12.65
C PHE A 302 10.95 -11.19 11.69
N PHE A 303 10.51 -10.62 10.56
CA PHE A 303 11.38 -10.06 9.54
C PHE A 303 11.20 -8.54 9.47
N CYS A 304 12.34 -7.83 9.52
CA CYS A 304 12.40 -6.40 9.26
C CYS A 304 12.69 -6.13 7.79
N LEU A 305 12.21 -4.98 7.32
CA LEU A 305 12.32 -4.60 5.92
C LEU A 305 12.34 -3.08 5.74
N TYR A 306 12.82 -2.66 4.60
CA TYR A 306 12.65 -1.31 4.07
C TYR A 306 12.19 -1.38 2.63
N GLY A 307 11.27 -0.51 2.29
CA GLY A 307 10.81 -0.29 0.91
C GLY A 307 9.66 0.71 0.84
N GLN A 308 9.24 0.95 -0.37
CA GLN A 308 8.12 1.83 -0.70
C GLN A 308 7.40 1.29 -1.94
N THR A 309 6.30 1.88 -2.35
CA THR A 309 5.54 1.45 -3.54
C THR A 309 6.45 1.38 -4.77
N GLU A 310 7.30 2.38 -4.95
CA GLU A 310 8.24 2.51 -6.05
C GLU A 310 9.34 1.42 -6.09
N THR A 311 9.52 0.69 -4.99
CA THR A 311 10.39 -0.50 -4.93
C THR A 311 9.60 -1.80 -4.80
N SER A 312 8.34 -1.79 -5.25
CA SER A 312 7.43 -2.95 -5.13
C SER A 312 7.25 -3.46 -3.70
N GLY A 313 7.38 -2.57 -2.73
CA GLY A 313 7.23 -2.85 -1.31
C GLY A 313 8.56 -3.07 -0.57
N PHE A 314 9.57 -3.67 -1.20
CA PHE A 314 10.78 -4.09 -0.49
C PHE A 314 12.06 -3.85 -1.29
N ALA A 315 13.13 -3.42 -0.62
CA ALA A 315 14.50 -3.32 -1.15
C ALA A 315 15.53 -3.96 -0.21
N THR A 316 15.21 -4.01 1.10
CA THR A 316 16.02 -4.71 2.10
C THR A 316 15.15 -5.60 2.97
N PHE A 317 15.75 -6.63 3.56
CA PHE A 317 15.06 -7.65 4.35
C PHE A 317 16.02 -8.46 5.19
N SER A 318 15.67 -8.79 6.44
CA SER A 318 16.38 -9.79 7.27
C SER A 318 15.52 -10.21 8.46
N ALA A 319 15.86 -11.34 9.07
CA ALA A 319 15.28 -11.70 10.36
C ALA A 319 15.67 -10.67 11.44
N TYR A 320 14.71 -10.25 12.27
CA TYR A 320 14.93 -9.29 13.36
C TYR A 320 16.10 -9.68 14.26
N LYS A 321 16.24 -10.98 14.58
CA LYS A 321 17.31 -11.51 15.44
C LYS A 321 18.72 -11.30 14.89
N GLU A 322 18.88 -11.14 13.57
CA GLU A 322 20.22 -10.92 12.98
C GLU A 322 20.77 -9.56 13.35
N ARG A 323 19.92 -8.52 13.35
CA ARG A 323 20.29 -7.16 13.71
C ARG A 323 19.05 -6.38 14.19
N PRO A 324 18.68 -6.49 15.47
CA PRO A 324 17.52 -5.79 16.03
C PRO A 324 17.56 -4.29 15.79
N GLY A 325 16.45 -3.72 15.31
CA GLY A 325 16.32 -2.29 14.99
C GLY A 325 16.80 -1.89 13.60
N SER A 326 17.46 -2.78 12.84
CA SER A 326 17.80 -2.51 11.44
C SER A 326 16.60 -2.74 10.52
N ALA A 327 16.66 -2.17 9.31
CA ALA A 327 15.74 -2.43 8.22
C ALA A 327 16.20 -3.59 7.30
N GLY A 328 17.16 -4.39 7.74
CA GLY A 328 17.66 -5.56 7.02
C GLY A 328 18.79 -5.26 6.04
N ARG A 329 19.13 -6.27 5.24
CA ARG A 329 20.14 -6.24 4.18
C ARG A 329 19.49 -6.17 2.81
N MET A 330 20.28 -5.74 1.81
CA MET A 330 19.83 -5.68 0.40
C MET A 330 19.33 -7.04 -0.11
N PHE A 331 18.28 -7.01 -0.90
CA PHE A 331 17.83 -8.17 -1.67
C PHE A 331 18.90 -8.64 -2.67
N PRO A 332 18.90 -9.92 -3.06
CA PRO A 332 19.86 -10.45 -4.01
C PRO A 332 19.92 -9.72 -5.36
N LEU A 333 18.79 -9.18 -5.84
CA LEU A 333 18.70 -8.39 -7.07
C LEU A 333 18.52 -6.89 -6.81
N ALA A 334 18.71 -6.43 -5.57
CA ALA A 334 18.70 -5.01 -5.22
C ALA A 334 20.12 -4.48 -5.05
N GLU A 335 20.37 -3.33 -5.60
CA GLU A 335 21.55 -2.52 -5.32
C GLU A 335 21.09 -1.24 -4.61
N VAL A 336 21.36 -1.13 -3.32
CA VAL A 336 21.03 0.04 -2.50
C VAL A 336 22.33 0.82 -2.26
N VAL A 337 22.35 2.10 -2.60
CA VAL A 337 23.47 3.00 -2.37
C VAL A 337 22.96 4.26 -1.68
N LEU A 338 23.71 4.75 -0.72
CA LEU A 338 23.39 5.98 -0.01
C LEU A 338 24.12 7.14 -0.67
N MET A 339 23.38 8.21 -1.02
CA MET A 339 23.88 9.36 -1.75
C MET A 339 23.83 10.64 -0.91
N ASP A 340 24.81 11.52 -1.10
CA ASP A 340 24.77 12.89 -0.58
C ASP A 340 23.86 13.80 -1.43
N ASP A 341 23.72 15.07 -1.06
CA ASP A 341 22.88 16.04 -1.80
C ASP A 341 23.46 16.45 -3.18
N ARG A 342 24.64 15.93 -3.55
CA ARG A 342 25.26 16.09 -4.88
C ARG A 342 25.23 14.82 -5.71
N ASP A 343 24.45 13.83 -5.27
CA ASP A 343 24.34 12.50 -5.87
C ASP A 343 25.69 11.72 -5.92
N HIS A 344 26.57 11.94 -4.93
CA HIS A 344 27.76 11.11 -4.73
C HIS A 344 27.53 10.10 -3.60
N PRO A 345 28.06 8.86 -3.73
CA PRO A 345 27.99 7.89 -2.66
C PRO A 345 28.67 8.39 -1.38
N VAL A 346 27.98 8.27 -0.24
CA VAL A 346 28.54 8.58 1.08
C VAL A 346 29.47 7.47 1.58
N ALA A 347 30.33 7.77 2.53
CA ALA A 347 31.17 6.76 3.16
C ALA A 347 30.34 5.82 4.05
N GLN A 348 30.89 4.64 4.33
CA GLN A 348 30.24 3.66 5.22
C GLN A 348 30.04 4.26 6.62
N GLY A 349 28.82 4.08 7.17
CA GLY A 349 28.42 4.62 8.45
C GLY A 349 27.86 6.04 8.39
N GLU A 350 28.02 6.74 7.27
CA GLU A 350 27.44 8.08 7.08
C GLU A 350 25.96 7.97 6.63
N VAL A 351 25.19 8.99 6.93
CA VAL A 351 23.81 9.10 6.51
C VAL A 351 23.74 9.70 5.11
N GLY A 352 22.96 9.07 4.23
CA GLY A 352 22.67 9.55 2.89
C GLY A 352 21.29 9.19 2.43
N GLU A 353 20.85 9.74 1.28
CA GLU A 353 19.59 9.35 0.64
C GLU A 353 19.69 7.91 0.16
N ILE A 354 18.70 7.10 0.53
CA ILE A 354 18.58 5.72 0.06
C ILE A 354 18.21 5.76 -1.42
N THR A 355 19.10 5.24 -2.27
CA THR A 355 18.80 5.05 -3.70
C THR A 355 18.80 3.58 -4.06
N VAL A 356 17.88 3.16 -4.93
CA VAL A 356 17.65 1.76 -5.25
C VAL A 356 17.72 1.52 -6.74
N LYS A 357 18.41 0.43 -7.13
CA LYS A 357 18.43 -0.10 -8.49
C LYS A 357 18.15 -1.59 -8.45
N GLY A 358 17.30 -2.08 -9.35
CA GLY A 358 16.97 -3.50 -9.45
C GLY A 358 15.66 -3.73 -10.17
N PRO A 359 15.34 -4.98 -10.52
CA PRO A 359 14.14 -5.32 -11.28
C PRO A 359 12.83 -5.14 -10.47
N MET A 360 12.91 -4.89 -9.14
CA MET A 360 11.76 -4.55 -8.33
C MET A 360 11.39 -3.06 -8.41
N VAL A 361 12.24 -2.21 -8.97
CA VAL A 361 11.98 -0.77 -9.07
C VAL A 361 10.93 -0.50 -10.16
N PHE A 362 9.95 0.33 -9.83
CA PHE A 362 8.82 0.66 -10.69
C PHE A 362 9.23 1.22 -12.07
N LYS A 363 8.32 1.20 -13.02
CA LYS A 363 8.60 1.68 -14.39
C LYS A 363 8.68 3.21 -14.47
N GLY A 364 7.98 3.91 -13.58
CA GLY A 364 7.90 5.36 -13.53
C GLY A 364 6.56 5.84 -13.02
N TYR A 365 6.39 7.15 -12.91
CA TYR A 365 5.11 7.77 -12.54
C TYR A 365 4.23 7.94 -13.78
N TRP A 366 2.97 7.53 -13.68
CA TRP A 366 1.99 7.58 -14.76
C TRP A 366 1.81 9.01 -15.25
N ASN A 367 1.93 9.22 -16.56
CA ASN A 367 1.82 10.53 -17.24
C ASN A 367 2.70 11.65 -16.67
N LEU A 368 3.75 11.34 -15.89
CA LEU A 368 4.64 12.29 -15.26
C LEU A 368 6.12 12.02 -15.65
N PRO A 369 6.52 12.30 -16.89
CA PRO A 369 7.88 12.00 -17.37
C PRO A 369 8.97 12.81 -16.68
N GLU A 370 8.69 14.06 -16.27
CA GLU A 370 9.65 14.91 -15.56
C GLU A 370 9.89 14.39 -14.13
N ASP A 371 8.84 14.07 -13.38
CA ASP A 371 8.94 13.44 -12.06
C ASP A 371 9.66 12.10 -12.13
N THR A 372 9.37 11.31 -13.18
CA THR A 372 10.06 10.04 -13.43
C THR A 372 11.54 10.27 -13.66
N SER A 373 11.90 11.19 -14.55
CA SER A 373 13.31 11.52 -14.85
C SER A 373 14.05 11.99 -13.60
N TYR A 374 13.43 12.85 -12.80
CA TYR A 374 14.00 13.31 -11.53
C TYR A 374 14.19 12.19 -10.52
N ALA A 375 13.18 11.30 -10.38
CA ALA A 375 13.25 10.16 -9.49
C ALA A 375 14.33 9.14 -9.91
N PHE A 376 14.65 9.05 -11.20
CA PHE A 376 15.66 8.12 -11.75
C PHE A 376 16.99 8.79 -12.13
N ARG A 377 17.26 10.01 -11.63
CA ARG A 377 18.52 10.68 -11.91
C ARG A 377 19.71 9.80 -11.48
N GLY A 378 20.80 9.88 -12.20
CA GLY A 378 21.95 9.00 -11.98
C GLY A 378 21.69 7.51 -12.24
N GLY A 379 20.54 7.13 -12.87
CA GLY A 379 20.20 5.75 -13.21
C GLY A 379 19.76 4.90 -12.01
N ARG A 380 19.32 5.53 -10.91
CA ARG A 380 18.82 4.90 -9.67
C ARG A 380 17.53 5.57 -9.23
N HIS A 381 16.65 4.85 -8.61
CA HIS A 381 15.50 5.45 -7.96
C HIS A 381 15.92 6.14 -6.67
N HIS A 382 15.68 7.44 -6.58
CA HIS A 382 15.87 8.26 -5.40
C HIS A 382 14.61 8.23 -4.53
N THR A 383 14.75 7.60 -3.35
CA THR A 383 13.58 7.32 -2.49
C THR A 383 13.13 8.54 -1.69
N GLY A 384 14.03 9.51 -1.45
CA GLY A 384 13.84 10.61 -0.52
C GLY A 384 13.85 10.22 0.95
N ASP A 385 14.08 8.93 1.24
CA ASP A 385 14.32 8.44 2.58
C ASP A 385 15.83 8.46 2.87
N LEU A 386 16.19 8.66 4.14
CA LEU A 386 17.58 8.68 4.60
C LEU A 386 17.91 7.40 5.36
N GLY A 387 19.14 6.95 5.20
CA GLY A 387 19.62 5.77 5.90
C GLY A 387 21.13 5.77 6.06
N ARG A 388 21.64 4.82 6.84
CA ARG A 388 23.07 4.50 6.93
C ARG A 388 23.27 3.00 6.91
N PHE A 389 24.35 2.53 6.35
CA PHE A 389 24.78 1.13 6.49
C PHE A 389 25.77 1.00 7.65
N ASP A 390 25.59 -0.04 8.46
CA ASP A 390 26.61 -0.44 9.43
C ASP A 390 27.71 -1.27 8.76
N GLU A 391 28.71 -1.68 9.57
CA GLU A 391 29.88 -2.43 9.12
C GLU A 391 29.55 -3.82 8.53
N ASP A 392 28.42 -4.39 8.94
CA ASP A 392 27.93 -5.68 8.49
C ASP A 392 26.95 -5.57 7.31
N GLY A 393 26.69 -4.36 6.80
CA GLY A 393 25.85 -4.11 5.64
C GLY A 393 24.34 -4.12 5.92
N PHE A 394 23.93 -3.92 7.17
CA PHE A 394 22.53 -3.70 7.52
C PHE A 394 22.16 -2.22 7.36
N LEU A 395 21.00 -1.98 6.75
CA LEU A 395 20.45 -0.65 6.58
C LEU A 395 19.76 -0.20 7.90
N TRP A 396 20.08 1.00 8.32
CA TRP A 396 19.41 1.70 9.41
C TRP A 396 18.69 2.92 8.86
N TYR A 397 17.36 2.94 9.06
CA TYR A 397 16.55 4.08 8.64
C TYR A 397 16.87 5.30 9.50
N ALA A 398 17.12 6.45 8.86
CA ALA A 398 17.54 7.69 9.52
C ALA A 398 16.56 8.85 9.32
N GLY A 399 15.35 8.57 8.81
CA GLY A 399 14.35 9.58 8.56
C GLY A 399 14.14 9.89 7.09
N ARG A 400 13.64 11.09 6.79
CA ARG A 400 13.33 11.55 5.42
C ARG A 400 13.98 12.88 5.14
N LYS A 401 14.22 13.15 3.86
CA LYS A 401 14.53 14.51 3.40
C LYS A 401 13.35 15.43 3.71
N ALA A 402 13.63 16.68 4.10
CA ALA A 402 12.62 17.65 4.52
C ALA A 402 11.50 17.85 3.48
N GLU A 403 11.83 17.79 2.20
CA GLU A 403 10.88 17.87 1.08
C GLU A 403 9.94 16.67 0.93
N LYS A 404 10.22 15.58 1.66
CA LYS A 404 9.40 14.35 1.69
C LYS A 404 8.89 14.00 3.07
N GLU A 405 8.70 14.98 3.95
CA GLU A 405 8.12 14.76 5.26
C GLU A 405 6.76 14.03 5.12
N LEU A 406 6.57 12.99 5.90
CA LEU A 406 5.38 12.13 5.88
C LEU A 406 5.01 11.77 7.31
N ILE A 407 3.73 11.87 7.61
CA ILE A 407 3.15 11.46 8.88
C ILE A 407 2.45 10.12 8.66
N LYS A 408 2.57 9.19 9.61
CA LYS A 408 1.98 7.84 9.49
C LYS A 408 0.97 7.53 10.60
N PRO A 409 -0.18 8.20 10.64
CA PRO A 409 -1.22 7.89 11.62
C PRO A 409 -1.83 6.50 11.32
N GLY A 410 -1.61 5.54 12.23
CA GLY A 410 -2.15 4.19 12.07
C GLY A 410 -1.71 3.46 10.79
N GLY A 411 -0.52 3.76 10.26
CA GLY A 411 0.07 3.13 9.07
C GLY A 411 -0.32 3.76 7.73
N GLU A 412 -1.25 4.72 7.71
CA GLU A 412 -1.62 5.47 6.51
C GLU A 412 -0.61 6.60 6.24
N ASN A 413 -0.36 6.87 4.97
CA ASN A 413 0.56 7.92 4.56
C ASN A 413 -0.16 9.26 4.45
N VAL A 414 0.28 10.27 5.22
CA VAL A 414 -0.26 11.63 5.20
C VAL A 414 0.89 12.62 4.99
N TYR A 415 0.79 13.41 3.95
CA TYR A 415 1.77 14.47 3.69
C TYR A 415 1.34 15.76 4.35
N PRO A 416 2.24 16.44 5.10
CA PRO A 416 1.96 17.75 5.67
C PRO A 416 1.33 18.72 4.67
N ALA A 417 1.87 18.79 3.46
CA ALA A 417 1.41 19.71 2.43
C ALA A 417 -0.07 19.51 2.01
N GLU A 418 -0.57 18.26 2.00
CA GLU A 418 -1.99 18.00 1.71
C GLU A 418 -2.91 18.58 2.78
N VAL A 419 -2.50 18.41 4.03
CA VAL A 419 -3.26 18.93 5.19
C VAL A 419 -3.15 20.45 5.26
N GLU A 420 -1.95 21.00 5.01
CA GLU A 420 -1.71 22.44 4.94
C GLU A 420 -2.58 23.11 3.87
N ASN A 421 -2.64 22.53 2.67
CA ASN A 421 -3.48 23.04 1.59
C ASN A 421 -4.97 23.07 1.99
N ALA A 422 -5.48 21.99 2.58
CA ALA A 422 -6.86 21.92 3.04
C ALA A 422 -7.15 22.93 4.18
N ILE A 423 -6.20 23.18 5.07
CA ILE A 423 -6.30 24.18 6.14
C ILE A 423 -6.33 25.59 5.56
N LEU A 424 -5.47 25.88 4.57
CA LEU A 424 -5.36 27.22 3.93
C LEU A 424 -6.61 27.59 3.13
N GLU A 425 -7.47 26.66 2.78
CA GLU A 425 -8.79 26.97 2.20
C GLU A 425 -9.74 27.65 3.20
N HIS A 426 -9.44 27.55 4.51
CA HIS A 426 -10.25 28.20 5.52
C HIS A 426 -10.02 29.73 5.53
N PRO A 427 -11.08 30.57 5.39
CA PRO A 427 -10.94 32.01 5.19
C PRO A 427 -10.23 32.74 6.34
N ALA A 428 -10.29 32.21 7.57
CA ALA A 428 -9.66 32.79 8.77
C ALA A 428 -8.16 32.43 8.91
N ILE A 429 -7.63 31.49 8.14
CA ILE A 429 -6.22 31.07 8.23
C ILE A 429 -5.34 31.94 7.33
N GLU A 430 -4.25 32.43 7.87
CA GLU A 430 -3.20 33.16 7.15
C GLU A 430 -2.08 32.23 6.72
N GLU A 431 -1.59 31.38 7.66
CA GLU A 431 -0.49 30.45 7.43
C GLU A 431 -0.64 29.23 8.32
N THR A 432 -0.08 28.09 7.91
CA THR A 432 -0.08 26.88 8.71
C THR A 432 1.15 26.03 8.43
N VAL A 433 1.61 25.30 9.45
CA VAL A 433 2.66 24.27 9.34
C VAL A 433 2.15 23.00 10.00
N VAL A 434 2.20 21.89 9.26
CA VAL A 434 1.73 20.58 9.71
C VAL A 434 2.92 19.63 9.86
N PHE A 435 2.94 18.83 10.92
CA PHE A 435 3.97 17.82 11.17
C PHE A 435 3.45 16.69 12.07
N GLY A 436 4.19 15.58 12.09
CA GLY A 436 3.90 14.45 12.97
C GLY A 436 4.35 14.67 14.40
N VAL A 437 3.52 14.23 15.36
CA VAL A 437 3.82 14.22 16.80
C VAL A 437 3.53 12.86 17.40
N PRO A 438 4.19 12.44 18.51
CA PRO A 438 3.84 11.20 19.20
C PRO A 438 2.36 11.18 19.59
N ASP A 439 1.68 10.05 19.31
CA ASP A 439 0.28 9.85 19.64
C ASP A 439 0.07 8.48 20.29
N PRO A 440 -0.60 8.37 21.45
CA PRO A 440 -0.74 7.13 22.19
C PRO A 440 -1.60 6.09 21.45
N LYS A 441 -2.52 6.52 20.60
CA LYS A 441 -3.43 5.65 19.86
C LYS A 441 -2.89 5.25 18.48
N TRP A 442 -2.32 6.23 17.77
CA TRP A 442 -1.92 6.08 16.38
C TRP A 442 -0.40 5.96 16.20
N LYS A 443 0.38 5.96 17.31
CA LYS A 443 1.83 6.07 17.39
C LYS A 443 2.35 7.42 16.88
N GLU A 444 1.78 7.93 15.80
CA GLU A 444 2.02 9.24 15.25
C GLU A 444 0.69 9.94 14.93
N GLY A 445 0.52 11.16 15.42
CA GLY A 445 -0.64 12.02 15.18
C GLY A 445 -0.27 13.20 14.32
N ILE A 446 -1.25 13.81 13.67
CA ILE A 446 -1.09 14.98 12.82
C ILE A 446 -1.33 16.22 13.67
N LYS A 447 -0.32 17.10 13.77
CA LYS A 447 -0.44 18.40 14.41
C LYS A 447 -0.34 19.52 13.40
N ALA A 448 -1.27 20.49 13.50
CA ALA A 448 -1.27 21.73 12.74
C ALA A 448 -1.00 22.91 13.67
N VAL A 449 0.00 23.71 13.35
CA VAL A 449 0.27 25.02 13.97
C VAL A 449 -0.20 26.08 12.99
N CYS A 450 -1.13 26.92 13.41
CA CYS A 450 -1.85 27.83 12.54
C CYS A 450 -1.76 29.29 12.99
N LEU A 451 -1.52 30.18 12.05
CA LEU A 451 -1.60 31.63 12.23
C LEU A 451 -2.95 32.11 11.66
N LEU A 452 -3.72 32.80 12.50
CA LEU A 452 -4.99 33.42 12.07
C LEU A 452 -4.77 34.78 11.43
N LYS A 453 -5.60 35.09 10.43
CA LYS A 453 -5.67 36.47 9.91
C LYS A 453 -6.08 37.44 10.99
N LYS A 454 -5.58 38.67 10.89
CA LYS A 454 -5.81 39.72 11.89
C LYS A 454 -7.29 39.96 12.16
N GLY A 455 -7.70 39.76 13.41
CA GLY A 455 -9.08 39.98 13.86
C GLY A 455 -10.00 38.77 13.73
N GLU A 456 -9.56 37.70 13.09
CA GLU A 456 -10.34 36.45 12.95
C GLU A 456 -10.26 35.62 14.24
N ARG A 457 -11.26 34.75 14.42
CA ARG A 457 -11.34 33.77 15.51
C ARG A 457 -11.78 32.44 14.95
N LEU A 458 -11.14 31.36 15.36
CA LEU A 458 -11.45 30.01 14.92
C LEU A 458 -11.16 29.03 16.06
N GLY A 459 -12.05 28.07 16.26
CA GLY A 459 -11.85 26.99 17.23
C GLY A 459 -11.09 25.80 16.62
N ALA A 460 -10.23 25.14 17.40
CA ALA A 460 -9.49 23.98 16.94
C ALA A 460 -10.43 22.89 16.38
N ARG A 461 -11.51 22.58 17.08
CA ARG A 461 -12.51 21.59 16.65
C ARG A 461 -13.19 21.98 15.34
N GLU A 462 -13.50 23.26 15.16
CA GLU A 462 -14.11 23.78 13.93
C GLU A 462 -13.18 23.60 12.73
N LEU A 463 -11.88 23.94 12.88
CA LEU A 463 -10.88 23.71 11.85
C LEU A 463 -10.72 22.22 11.52
N MET A 464 -10.67 21.35 12.54
CA MET A 464 -10.59 19.90 12.33
C MET A 464 -11.80 19.36 11.55
N GLU A 465 -13.00 19.86 11.81
CA GLU A 465 -14.21 19.46 11.08
C GLU A 465 -14.19 19.99 9.64
N PHE A 466 -13.75 21.23 9.46
CA PHE A 466 -13.59 21.85 8.13
C PHE A 466 -12.65 21.04 7.24
N VAL A 467 -11.48 20.64 7.77
CA VAL A 467 -10.50 19.82 7.04
C VAL A 467 -11.07 18.42 6.75
N GLY A 468 -11.72 17.79 7.74
CA GLY A 468 -12.28 16.45 7.59
C GLY A 468 -13.46 16.33 6.60
N GLN A 469 -14.00 17.46 6.13
CA GLN A 469 -14.99 17.50 5.04
C GLN A 469 -14.33 17.59 3.64
N ARG A 470 -13.04 17.90 3.55
CA ARG A 470 -12.31 18.16 2.30
C ARG A 470 -11.34 17.06 1.92
N ILE A 471 -10.66 16.51 2.91
CA ILE A 471 -9.72 15.40 2.73
C ILE A 471 -10.14 14.19 3.56
N ALA A 472 -9.54 13.04 3.30
CA ALA A 472 -9.83 11.79 4.01
C ALA A 472 -9.74 11.97 5.53
N ARG A 473 -10.68 11.38 6.27
CA ARG A 473 -10.80 11.58 7.72
C ARG A 473 -9.55 11.20 8.50
N PHE A 474 -8.77 10.23 8.03
CA PHE A 474 -7.52 9.85 8.66
C PHE A 474 -6.40 10.90 8.49
N LYS A 475 -6.54 11.81 7.52
CA LYS A 475 -5.64 12.96 7.28
C LYS A 475 -5.98 14.18 8.13
N LYS A 476 -7.13 14.17 8.79
CA LYS A 476 -7.58 15.28 9.65
C LYS A 476 -6.59 15.47 10.82
N PRO A 477 -6.14 16.70 11.14
CA PRO A 477 -5.32 16.94 12.30
C PRO A 477 -5.99 16.44 13.58
N GLN A 478 -5.25 15.75 14.45
CA GLN A 478 -5.67 15.38 15.79
C GLN A 478 -5.41 16.53 16.77
N TYR A 479 -4.41 17.36 16.45
CA TYR A 479 -3.97 18.47 17.29
C TYR A 479 -3.91 19.75 16.45
N VAL A 480 -4.48 20.84 16.98
CA VAL A 480 -4.42 22.16 16.35
C VAL A 480 -4.00 23.16 17.42
N GLU A 481 -3.02 23.96 17.09
CA GLU A 481 -2.51 25.04 17.95
C GLU A 481 -2.49 26.36 17.16
N PHE A 482 -3.10 27.40 17.72
CA PHE A 482 -3.07 28.72 17.13
C PHE A 482 -1.97 29.55 17.80
N VAL A 483 -1.18 30.22 16.95
CA VAL A 483 -0.02 31.01 17.39
C VAL A 483 -0.12 32.44 16.85
N ASP A 484 0.56 33.35 17.53
CA ASP A 484 0.61 34.75 17.11
C ASP A 484 1.68 35.01 16.06
N GLU A 485 2.67 34.10 15.92
CA GLU A 485 3.78 34.22 14.99
C GLU A 485 4.31 32.82 14.61
N ILE A 486 4.67 32.66 13.33
CA ILE A 486 5.36 31.47 12.81
C ILE A 486 6.85 31.78 12.66
N PRO A 487 7.76 31.02 13.32
CA PRO A 487 9.21 31.15 13.15
C PRO A 487 9.63 31.03 11.70
N ARG A 488 10.60 31.85 11.26
CA ARG A 488 11.01 31.93 9.85
C ARG A 488 12.49 31.69 9.67
N LEU A 489 12.83 31.15 8.52
CA LEU A 489 14.20 31.06 8.00
C LEU A 489 14.64 32.44 7.43
N GLU A 490 15.94 32.56 7.12
CA GLU A 490 16.52 33.78 6.53
C GLU A 490 15.89 34.13 5.16
N ASP A 491 15.40 33.15 4.42
CA ASP A 491 14.73 33.32 3.12
C ASP A 491 13.24 33.73 3.27
N GLY A 492 12.73 33.82 4.49
CA GLY A 492 11.37 34.22 4.83
C GLY A 492 10.37 33.07 4.88
N GLY A 493 10.76 31.85 4.53
CA GLY A 493 9.94 30.64 4.67
C GLY A 493 9.78 30.21 6.14
N PRO A 494 8.77 29.38 6.48
CA PRO A 494 8.59 28.85 7.84
C PRO A 494 9.76 27.95 8.24
N ASP A 495 10.33 28.17 9.41
CA ASP A 495 11.33 27.29 10.03
C ASP A 495 10.64 26.07 10.65
N ARG A 496 10.38 25.05 9.82
CA ARG A 496 9.67 23.82 10.23
C ARG A 496 10.38 23.09 11.38
N ALA A 497 11.72 23.10 11.40
CA ALA A 497 12.49 22.43 12.45
C ALA A 497 12.27 23.11 13.81
N LYS A 498 12.34 24.42 13.84
CA LYS A 498 12.10 25.23 15.05
C LYS A 498 10.65 25.16 15.52
N ILE A 499 9.70 25.15 14.59
CA ILE A 499 8.27 24.98 14.89
C ILE A 499 8.04 23.61 15.54
N LYS A 500 8.64 22.57 14.99
CA LYS A 500 8.54 21.22 15.55
C LYS A 500 9.20 21.11 16.93
N GLU A 501 10.33 21.78 17.15
CA GLU A 501 10.98 21.87 18.46
C GLU A 501 10.08 22.56 19.49
N LEU A 502 9.45 23.68 19.12
CA LEU A 502 8.62 24.49 20.04
C LEU A 502 7.28 23.83 20.36
N TYR A 503 6.66 23.17 19.37
CA TYR A 503 5.26 22.72 19.45
C TYR A 503 5.11 21.19 19.33
N GLY A 504 6.20 20.43 19.13
CA GLY A 504 6.18 18.99 18.92
C GLY A 504 6.22 18.12 20.19
N GLY A 505 6.24 18.71 21.40
CA GLY A 505 6.28 17.99 22.68
C GLY A 505 5.06 17.10 22.93
N GLU A 506 5.00 16.44 24.11
CA GLU A 506 3.87 15.60 24.52
C GLU A 506 2.54 16.33 24.37
N GLN A 507 1.60 15.71 23.63
CA GLN A 507 0.31 16.31 23.32
C GLN A 507 -0.73 15.92 24.37
N GLN A 508 -1.44 16.89 24.92
CA GLN A 508 -2.68 16.63 25.65
C GLN A 508 -3.83 16.54 24.65
N ALA A 509 -4.60 15.43 24.69
CA ALA A 509 -5.78 15.27 23.86
C ALA A 509 -6.78 16.41 24.16
N SER A 510 -7.12 17.22 23.15
CA SER A 510 -8.07 18.33 23.24
C SER A 510 -9.53 17.84 23.14
#